data_18a7e628a0a3521ed55d274edc03c82a
#
_entry.id   18a7e628a0a3521ed55d274edc03c82a
#
_cell.length_a   1.000
_cell.length_b   1.000
_cell.length_c   1.000
_cell.angle_alpha   90.00
_cell.angle_beta   90.00
_cell.angle_gamma   90.00
#
_symmetry.space_group_name_H-M   'P 1'
#
loop_
_entity.id
_entity.type
_entity.pdbx_description
1 polymer ?
#
loop_
_entity_poly.entity_id
_entity_poly.type
_entity_poly.pdbx_seq_one_letter_code
_entity_poly.pdbx_strand_id
1 'polypeptide(L)'
;ACDKNDEIIPEDADENFITSVVMTVDGKSYTADIADNTVTITVPYTVSLNNAEVEFKYTTSATIIPDPETVTDWDNERTFRVTSYNGDAREYAYKVVKSEIESDGDVELKTTEEVASFAATKTTVVKGNLIIGSDAEEAEKITDISALASLKEVTGNIVIRNSYNGADLTGLDNIV
;
A
#
# COMPACT_ATOMS: atom_id res chain seq x y z
N ALA A 1 -19.02 48.71 -33.73
CA ALA A 1 -19.50 47.36 -33.50
C ALA A 1 -18.59 46.77 -32.43
N CYS A 2 -19.05 46.62 -31.19
CA CYS A 2 -18.37 45.82 -30.17
C CYS A 2 -18.66 44.36 -30.49
N ASP A 3 -17.63 43.65 -30.92
CA ASP A 3 -17.65 42.19 -30.86
C ASP A 3 -17.70 41.80 -29.37
N LYS A 4 -18.91 41.41 -28.92
CA LYS A 4 -19.04 40.64 -27.71
C LYS A 4 -18.45 39.30 -28.03
N ASN A 5 -17.22 39.04 -27.51
CA ASN A 5 -16.72 37.70 -27.35
C ASN A 5 -17.73 37.00 -26.43
N ASP A 6 -18.68 36.25 -26.97
CA ASP A 6 -19.55 35.41 -26.18
C ASP A 6 -18.64 34.34 -25.57
N GLU A 7 -18.25 34.54 -24.30
CA GLU A 7 -17.50 33.57 -23.51
C GLU A 7 -18.33 32.29 -23.44
N ILE A 8 -17.83 31.20 -24.05
CA ILE A 8 -18.51 29.92 -24.04
C ILE A 8 -18.34 29.32 -22.66
N ILE A 9 -19.42 29.37 -21.87
CA ILE A 9 -19.44 28.74 -20.55
C ILE A 9 -19.49 27.21 -20.73
N PRO A 10 -18.61 26.43 -20.16
CA PRO A 10 -18.66 24.96 -20.22
C PRO A 10 -19.93 24.38 -19.64
N GLU A 11 -20.40 23.25 -20.15
CA GLU A 11 -21.60 22.55 -19.62
C GLU A 11 -21.41 22.09 -18.17
N ASP A 12 -20.15 21.78 -17.76
CA ASP A 12 -19.74 21.33 -16.43
C ASP A 12 -19.18 22.48 -15.55
N ALA A 13 -19.56 23.73 -15.85
CA ALA A 13 -19.00 24.93 -15.21
C ALA A 13 -19.16 24.99 -13.68
N ASP A 14 -20.17 24.32 -13.14
CA ASP A 14 -20.42 24.25 -11.68
C ASP A 14 -19.82 23.01 -11.03
N GLU A 15 -19.27 22.06 -11.81
CA GLU A 15 -18.76 20.80 -11.29
C GLU A 15 -17.31 20.93 -10.80
N ASN A 16 -17.01 20.24 -9.71
CA ASN A 16 -15.69 20.23 -9.06
C ASN A 16 -15.35 18.85 -8.48
N PHE A 17 -15.56 17.79 -9.28
CA PHE A 17 -15.42 16.41 -8.84
C PHE A 17 -14.09 15.80 -9.30
N ILE A 18 -13.43 15.04 -8.41
CA ILE A 18 -12.48 14.00 -8.81
C ILE A 18 -13.28 12.74 -9.13
N THR A 19 -13.16 12.22 -10.35
CA THR A 19 -13.94 11.09 -10.85
C THR A 19 -13.17 9.77 -10.83
N SER A 20 -11.84 9.84 -10.93
CA SER A 20 -10.97 8.66 -10.86
C SER A 20 -9.56 9.06 -10.45
N VAL A 21 -8.92 8.21 -9.65
CA VAL A 21 -7.48 8.31 -9.37
C VAL A 21 -6.89 6.92 -9.48
N VAL A 22 -5.84 6.78 -10.27
CA VAL A 22 -5.14 5.51 -10.49
C VAL A 22 -3.65 5.72 -10.24
N MET A 23 -3.09 4.94 -9.34
CA MET A 23 -1.66 4.87 -9.09
C MET A 23 -1.07 3.68 -9.82
N THR A 24 0.03 3.87 -10.53
CA THR A 24 0.80 2.79 -11.17
C THR A 24 2.18 2.73 -10.55
N VAL A 25 2.55 1.55 -10.05
CA VAL A 25 3.86 1.26 -9.47
C VAL A 25 4.36 -0.06 -10.00
N ASP A 26 5.57 -0.09 -10.53
CA ASP A 26 6.22 -1.31 -11.07
C ASP A 26 5.31 -2.10 -12.05
N GLY A 27 4.56 -1.37 -12.87
CA GLY A 27 3.63 -1.93 -13.87
C GLY A 27 2.31 -2.46 -13.31
N LYS A 28 2.05 -2.31 -12.01
CA LYS A 28 0.75 -2.61 -11.38
C LYS A 28 -0.03 -1.33 -11.12
N SER A 29 -1.34 -1.39 -11.40
CA SER A 29 -2.25 -0.27 -11.19
C SER A 29 -3.14 -0.51 -9.97
N TYR A 30 -3.30 0.52 -9.16
CA TYR A 30 -4.14 0.56 -7.98
C TYR A 30 -5.15 1.70 -8.13
N THR A 31 -6.42 1.36 -8.23
CA THR A 31 -7.49 2.35 -8.35
C THR A 31 -7.91 2.82 -6.97
N ALA A 32 -8.03 4.14 -6.80
CA ALA A 32 -8.51 4.73 -5.55
C ALA A 32 -9.99 4.45 -5.31
N ASP A 33 -10.34 4.27 -4.05
CA ASP A 33 -11.70 4.46 -3.57
C ASP A 33 -11.91 5.95 -3.28
N ILE A 34 -13.00 6.52 -3.82
CA ILE A 34 -13.33 7.94 -3.64
C ILE A 34 -14.69 8.01 -2.94
N ALA A 35 -14.67 8.34 -1.66
CA ALA A 35 -15.85 8.45 -0.83
C ALA A 35 -15.76 9.67 0.10
N ASP A 36 -16.85 10.38 0.29
CA ASP A 36 -16.95 11.52 1.22
C ASP A 36 -15.80 12.55 1.08
N ASN A 37 -15.43 12.86 -0.17
CA ASN A 37 -14.29 13.72 -0.51
C ASN A 37 -12.94 13.20 0.01
N THR A 38 -12.81 11.89 0.18
CA THR A 38 -11.55 11.23 0.50
C THR A 38 -11.15 10.32 -0.66
N VAL A 39 -9.91 10.45 -1.12
CA VAL A 39 -9.27 9.61 -2.11
C VAL A 39 -8.34 8.67 -1.38
N THR A 40 -8.70 7.39 -1.33
CA THR A 40 -7.90 6.36 -0.64
C THR A 40 -7.34 5.37 -1.64
N ILE A 41 -6.02 5.28 -1.74
CA ILE A 41 -5.33 4.24 -2.53
C ILE A 41 -4.83 3.17 -1.56
N THR A 42 -5.19 1.91 -1.81
CA THR A 42 -4.72 0.77 -1.02
C THR A 42 -3.68 0.00 -1.82
N VAL A 43 -2.49 -0.15 -1.26
CA VAL A 43 -1.39 -0.94 -1.85
C VAL A 43 -0.88 -1.97 -0.84
N PRO A 44 -0.31 -3.11 -1.30
CA PRO A 44 0.33 -4.06 -0.39
C PRO A 44 1.43 -3.40 0.44
N TYR A 45 1.59 -3.82 1.69
CA TYR A 45 2.54 -3.25 2.64
C TYR A 45 3.97 -3.12 2.10
N THR A 46 4.39 -4.05 1.24
CA THR A 46 5.75 -4.12 0.69
C THR A 46 5.98 -3.25 -0.54
N VAL A 47 4.95 -2.60 -1.08
CA VAL A 47 5.07 -1.75 -2.28
C VAL A 47 5.73 -0.43 -1.88
N SER A 48 6.87 -0.11 -2.53
CA SER A 48 7.51 1.20 -2.43
C SER A 48 6.85 2.16 -3.42
N LEU A 49 6.56 3.38 -3.00
CA LEU A 49 5.93 4.40 -3.84
C LEU A 49 6.93 5.40 -4.45
N ASN A 50 8.24 5.14 -4.34
CA ASN A 50 9.27 6.07 -4.81
C ASN A 50 9.16 6.44 -6.30
N ASN A 51 8.63 5.53 -7.12
CA ASN A 51 8.45 5.71 -8.56
C ASN A 51 6.96 5.60 -8.93
N ALA A 52 6.06 5.96 -8.04
CA ALA A 52 4.64 5.92 -8.31
C ALA A 52 4.26 7.02 -9.30
N GLU A 53 3.50 6.65 -10.33
CA GLU A 53 2.82 7.55 -11.23
C GLU A 53 1.34 7.56 -10.87
N VAL A 54 0.75 8.75 -10.73
CA VAL A 54 -0.65 8.86 -10.33
C VAL A 54 -1.40 9.74 -11.31
N GLU A 55 -2.39 9.15 -11.95
CA GLU A 55 -3.30 9.83 -12.87
C GLU A 55 -4.57 10.24 -12.15
N PHE A 56 -4.91 11.52 -12.22
CA PHE A 56 -6.18 12.08 -11.75
C PHE A 56 -7.10 12.38 -12.93
N LYS A 57 -8.35 11.93 -12.83
CA LYS A 57 -9.45 12.41 -13.69
C LYS A 57 -10.41 13.22 -12.85
N TYR A 58 -10.66 14.43 -13.26
CA TYR A 58 -11.55 15.36 -12.59
C TYR A 58 -12.34 16.18 -13.63
N THR A 59 -13.31 16.95 -13.18
CA THR A 59 -14.15 17.79 -14.04
C THR A 59 -13.30 18.59 -15.03
N THR A 60 -13.62 18.49 -16.31
CA THR A 60 -12.76 19.00 -17.40
C THR A 60 -12.56 20.51 -17.35
N SER A 61 -13.61 21.28 -16.99
CA SER A 61 -13.53 22.73 -16.87
C SER A 61 -12.95 23.22 -15.55
N ALA A 62 -12.74 22.32 -14.57
CA ALA A 62 -12.22 22.66 -13.25
C ALA A 62 -10.68 22.74 -13.23
N THR A 63 -10.16 23.37 -12.19
CA THR A 63 -8.74 23.38 -11.87
C THR A 63 -8.47 22.59 -10.59
N ILE A 64 -7.29 21.99 -10.46
CA ILE A 64 -6.87 21.22 -9.28
C ILE A 64 -5.57 21.78 -8.72
N ILE A 65 -5.49 21.94 -7.40
CA ILE A 65 -4.30 22.42 -6.68
C ILE A 65 -4.07 21.52 -5.45
N PRO A 66 -2.84 21.03 -5.21
CA PRO A 66 -1.67 21.09 -6.10
C PRO A 66 -1.91 20.34 -7.41
N ASP A 67 -1.18 20.72 -8.46
CA ASP A 67 -1.21 19.99 -9.71
C ASP A 67 -0.66 18.58 -9.49
N PRO A 68 -1.43 17.51 -9.73
CA PRO A 68 -0.97 16.14 -9.53
C PRO A 68 0.30 15.76 -10.30
N GLU A 69 0.53 16.37 -11.47
CA GLU A 69 1.72 16.10 -12.29
C GLU A 69 3.02 16.61 -11.63
N THR A 70 2.91 17.51 -10.65
CA THR A 70 4.05 18.05 -9.91
C THR A 70 4.36 17.30 -8.62
N VAL A 71 3.50 16.36 -8.22
CA VAL A 71 3.64 15.60 -6.98
C VAL A 71 4.57 14.41 -7.20
N THR A 72 5.56 14.24 -6.31
CA THR A 72 6.54 13.16 -6.37
C THR A 72 6.58 12.27 -5.12
N ASP A 73 5.95 12.70 -4.04
CA ASP A 73 5.95 12.06 -2.72
C ASP A 73 4.56 11.52 -2.35
N TRP A 74 4.12 10.54 -3.11
CA TRP A 74 2.77 9.96 -3.00
C TRP A 74 2.50 9.17 -1.70
N ASP A 75 3.53 8.92 -0.88
CA ASP A 75 3.38 8.32 0.46
C ASP A 75 2.73 9.28 1.47
N ASN A 76 2.78 10.59 1.22
CA ASN A 76 2.30 11.59 2.15
C ASN A 76 0.83 11.94 1.92
N GLU A 77 0.08 12.06 3.03
CA GLU A 77 -1.27 12.61 2.99
C GLU A 77 -1.23 14.07 2.52
N ARG A 78 -2.24 14.46 1.76
CA ARG A 78 -2.39 15.85 1.28
C ARG A 78 -3.84 16.17 0.95
N THR A 79 -4.11 17.43 0.73
CA THR A 79 -5.40 17.92 0.26
C THR A 79 -5.28 18.42 -1.16
N PHE A 80 -6.16 17.95 -2.03
CA PHE A 80 -6.38 18.50 -3.36
C PHE A 80 -7.62 19.39 -3.35
N ARG A 81 -7.49 20.60 -3.84
CA ARG A 81 -8.61 21.52 -4.00
C ARG A 81 -8.99 21.59 -5.47
N VAL A 82 -10.21 21.16 -5.78
CA VAL A 82 -10.79 21.25 -7.13
C VAL A 82 -11.73 22.44 -7.16
N THR A 83 -11.48 23.36 -8.08
CA THR A 83 -12.28 24.58 -8.23
C THR A 83 -12.96 24.54 -9.59
N SER A 84 -14.30 24.63 -9.61
CA SER A 84 -15.12 24.70 -10.80
C SER A 84 -14.80 25.94 -11.64
N TYR A 85 -15.23 25.96 -12.90
CA TYR A 85 -15.12 27.14 -13.76
C TYR A 85 -15.76 28.37 -13.12
N ASN A 86 -16.91 28.22 -12.45
CA ASN A 86 -17.64 29.29 -11.77
C ASN A 86 -17.04 29.68 -10.40
N GLY A 87 -15.99 29.00 -9.92
CA GLY A 87 -15.24 29.36 -8.73
C GLY A 87 -15.60 28.60 -7.46
N ASP A 88 -16.56 27.68 -7.51
CA ASP A 88 -16.89 26.84 -6.35
C ASP A 88 -15.83 25.78 -6.13
N ALA A 89 -15.35 25.66 -4.89
CA ALA A 89 -14.25 24.77 -4.55
C ALA A 89 -14.68 23.59 -3.69
N ARG A 90 -14.06 22.43 -3.94
CA ARG A 90 -14.19 21.21 -3.14
C ARG A 90 -12.80 20.73 -2.76
N GLU A 91 -12.65 20.34 -1.51
CA GLU A 91 -11.41 19.77 -1.01
C GLU A 91 -11.53 18.25 -0.91
N TYR A 92 -10.48 17.55 -1.35
CA TYR A 92 -10.35 16.10 -1.28
C TYR A 92 -9.11 15.75 -0.46
N ALA A 93 -9.30 14.96 0.59
CA ALA A 93 -8.20 14.38 1.34
C ALA A 93 -7.64 13.16 0.58
N TYR A 94 -6.36 13.19 0.27
CA TYR A 94 -5.65 12.06 -0.34
C TYR A 94 -4.85 11.30 0.71
N LYS A 95 -4.96 9.98 0.71
CA LYS A 95 -4.13 9.08 1.53
C LYS A 95 -3.86 7.74 0.85
N VAL A 96 -2.74 7.14 1.23
CA VAL A 96 -2.40 5.76 0.90
C VAL A 96 -2.54 4.89 2.15
N VAL A 97 -3.16 3.72 1.98
CA VAL A 97 -3.28 2.69 2.99
C VAL A 97 -2.44 1.50 2.57
N LYS A 98 -1.54 1.05 3.44
CA LYS A 98 -0.74 -0.16 3.24
C LYS A 98 -1.51 -1.36 3.78
N SER A 99 -1.91 -2.29 2.90
CA SER A 99 -2.61 -3.50 3.31
C SER A 99 -1.64 -4.56 3.82
N GLU A 100 -2.02 -5.26 4.89
CA GLU A 100 -1.29 -6.40 5.40
C GLU A 100 -1.38 -7.60 4.43
N ILE A 101 -0.35 -8.46 4.44
CA ILE A 101 -0.31 -9.74 3.73
C ILE A 101 -0.45 -10.83 4.79
N GLU A 102 -1.58 -11.52 4.79
CA GLU A 102 -1.92 -12.50 5.83
C GLU A 102 -1.65 -13.93 5.35
N SER A 103 -1.21 -14.80 6.27
CA SER A 103 -1.18 -16.24 6.03
C SER A 103 -2.57 -16.86 6.19
N ASP A 104 -2.77 -18.04 5.61
CA ASP A 104 -3.98 -18.84 5.78
C ASP A 104 -3.77 -19.88 6.91
N GLY A 105 -3.75 -19.40 8.17
CA GLY A 105 -3.57 -20.23 9.36
C GLY A 105 -2.11 -20.35 9.81
N ASP A 106 -1.80 -21.48 10.46
CA ASP A 106 -0.48 -21.78 11.01
C ASP A 106 0.61 -21.86 9.94
N VAL A 107 1.80 -21.43 10.28
CA VAL A 107 2.99 -21.51 9.43
C VAL A 107 4.03 -22.36 10.12
N GLU A 108 4.46 -23.46 9.46
CA GLU A 108 5.55 -24.32 9.89
C GLU A 108 6.73 -24.20 8.93
N LEU A 109 7.89 -23.83 9.47
CA LEU A 109 9.14 -23.67 8.72
C LEU A 109 10.19 -24.64 9.29
N LYS A 110 10.36 -25.80 8.63
CA LYS A 110 11.21 -26.91 9.11
C LYS A 110 12.57 -26.97 8.43
N THR A 111 12.73 -26.25 7.31
CA THR A 111 13.97 -26.21 6.53
C THR A 111 14.34 -24.78 6.15
N THR A 112 15.60 -24.60 5.78
CA THR A 112 16.09 -23.30 5.28
C THR A 112 15.36 -22.87 4.00
N GLU A 113 15.01 -23.84 3.14
CA GLU A 113 14.24 -23.58 1.91
C GLU A 113 12.82 -23.10 2.21
N GLU A 114 12.16 -23.70 3.21
CA GLU A 114 10.82 -23.26 3.65
C GLU A 114 10.86 -21.85 4.23
N VAL A 115 11.89 -21.49 5.00
CA VAL A 115 12.11 -20.13 5.49
C VAL A 115 12.25 -19.16 4.32
N ALA A 116 13.08 -19.48 3.32
CA ALA A 116 13.29 -18.62 2.15
C ALA A 116 12.00 -18.48 1.30
N SER A 117 11.28 -19.57 1.09
CA SER A 117 10.03 -19.60 0.33
C SER A 117 8.94 -18.77 1.02
N PHE A 118 8.80 -18.91 2.33
CA PHE A 118 7.86 -18.11 3.11
C PHE A 118 8.25 -16.62 3.11
N ALA A 119 9.53 -16.31 3.29
CA ALA A 119 10.03 -14.93 3.24
C ALA A 119 9.74 -14.25 1.90
N ALA A 120 9.77 -15.01 0.78
CA ALA A 120 9.45 -14.50 -0.56
C ALA A 120 7.98 -14.06 -0.70
N THR A 121 7.07 -14.58 0.10
CA THR A 121 5.65 -14.15 0.12
C THR A 121 5.44 -12.76 0.69
N LYS A 122 6.43 -12.25 1.44
CA LYS A 122 6.35 -10.97 2.17
C LYS A 122 5.16 -10.89 3.12
N THR A 123 4.75 -12.04 3.68
CA THR A 123 3.70 -12.10 4.70
C THR A 123 4.04 -11.18 5.87
N THR A 124 3.08 -10.40 6.30
CA THR A 124 3.21 -9.46 7.42
C THR A 124 2.50 -9.95 8.68
N VAL A 125 1.44 -10.76 8.51
CA VAL A 125 0.64 -11.31 9.61
C VAL A 125 0.49 -12.81 9.45
N VAL A 126 0.89 -13.58 10.44
CA VAL A 126 0.57 -15.02 10.55
C VAL A 126 -0.74 -15.18 11.31
N LYS A 127 -1.78 -15.69 10.63
CA LYS A 127 -3.12 -15.95 11.22
C LYS A 127 -3.17 -17.29 11.95
N GLY A 128 -2.29 -17.49 12.90
CA GLY A 128 -2.16 -18.74 13.66
C GLY A 128 -0.82 -18.79 14.36
N ASN A 129 -0.28 -19.99 14.51
CA ASN A 129 1.02 -20.20 15.12
C ASN A 129 2.14 -20.09 14.06
N LEU A 130 3.28 -19.54 14.47
CA LEU A 130 4.53 -19.61 13.72
C LEU A 130 5.45 -20.61 14.38
N ILE A 131 5.74 -21.71 13.69
CA ILE A 131 6.58 -22.80 14.20
C ILE A 131 7.85 -22.85 13.36
N ILE A 132 9.01 -22.65 14.00
CA ILE A 132 10.32 -22.63 13.37
C ILE A 132 11.15 -23.81 13.88
N GLY A 133 11.61 -24.65 12.96
CA GLY A 133 12.36 -25.85 13.25
C GLY A 133 11.51 -27.10 13.41
N SER A 134 12.15 -28.18 13.78
CA SER A 134 11.58 -29.52 14.00
C SER A 134 12.24 -30.17 15.20
N ASP A 135 11.52 -31.06 15.87
CA ASP A 135 12.05 -31.88 16.96
C ASP A 135 12.51 -33.26 16.47
N ALA A 136 12.41 -33.55 15.16
CA ALA A 136 12.91 -34.79 14.60
C ALA A 136 14.43 -34.91 14.73
N GLU A 137 14.92 -36.12 15.00
CA GLU A 137 16.33 -36.38 15.34
C GLU A 137 17.28 -36.02 14.18
N GLU A 138 16.87 -36.25 12.93
CA GLU A 138 17.64 -35.94 11.72
C GLU A 138 17.15 -34.68 11.00
N ALA A 139 16.52 -33.76 11.72
CA ALA A 139 15.99 -32.53 11.12
C ALA A 139 17.11 -31.59 10.64
N GLU A 140 16.88 -30.95 9.51
CA GLU A 140 17.76 -29.89 9.00
C GLU A 140 17.92 -28.76 10.02
N LYS A 141 19.15 -28.28 10.17
CA LYS A 141 19.47 -27.16 11.05
C LYS A 141 19.18 -25.85 10.35
N ILE A 142 18.24 -25.08 10.88
CA ILE A 142 17.97 -23.70 10.45
C ILE A 142 18.87 -22.77 11.28
N THR A 143 19.74 -22.02 10.63
CA THR A 143 20.70 -21.14 11.31
C THR A 143 20.44 -19.66 11.15
N ASP A 144 19.54 -19.28 10.25
CA ASP A 144 19.20 -17.89 9.94
C ASP A 144 17.73 -17.75 9.55
N ILE A 145 17.05 -16.82 10.21
CA ILE A 145 15.65 -16.44 9.94
C ILE A 145 15.50 -14.93 9.69
N SER A 146 16.61 -14.22 9.46
CA SER A 146 16.59 -12.77 9.21
C SER A 146 15.71 -12.36 8.01
N ALA A 147 15.51 -13.29 7.06
CA ALA A 147 14.63 -13.08 5.92
C ALA A 147 13.13 -12.88 6.31
N LEU A 148 12.73 -13.25 7.54
CA LEU A 148 11.36 -13.10 8.05
C LEU A 148 11.03 -11.68 8.53
N ALA A 149 11.90 -10.71 8.31
CA ALA A 149 11.76 -9.33 8.80
C ALA A 149 10.51 -8.57 8.31
N SER A 150 9.76 -9.11 7.34
CA SER A 150 8.45 -8.55 6.95
C SER A 150 7.34 -8.83 7.96
N LEU A 151 7.52 -9.83 8.85
CA LEU A 151 6.53 -10.18 9.87
C LEU A 151 6.35 -9.06 10.91
N LYS A 152 5.10 -8.73 11.18
CA LYS A 152 4.67 -7.70 12.15
C LYS A 152 3.79 -8.26 13.25
N GLU A 153 3.07 -9.35 12.96
CA GLU A 153 2.13 -9.96 13.90
C GLU A 153 2.06 -11.48 13.72
N VAL A 154 1.95 -12.18 14.83
CA VAL A 154 1.58 -13.60 14.90
C VAL A 154 0.40 -13.70 15.86
N THR A 155 -0.79 -14.08 15.36
CA THR A 155 -2.00 -14.08 16.18
C THR A 155 -2.06 -15.24 17.18
N GLY A 156 -1.26 -16.28 16.95
CA GLY A 156 -1.10 -17.43 17.85
C GLY A 156 0.22 -17.38 18.61
N ASN A 157 0.87 -18.53 18.74
CA ASN A 157 2.14 -18.66 19.43
C ASN A 157 3.31 -18.70 18.45
N ILE A 158 4.46 -18.21 18.90
CA ILE A 158 5.74 -18.44 18.24
C ILE A 158 6.42 -19.61 18.95
N VAL A 159 6.71 -20.67 18.20
CA VAL A 159 7.31 -21.91 18.71
C VAL A 159 8.64 -22.14 18.00
N ILE A 160 9.73 -22.18 18.77
CA ILE A 160 11.08 -22.49 18.28
C ILE A 160 11.39 -23.92 18.71
N ARG A 161 11.70 -24.80 17.74
CA ARG A 161 12.00 -26.21 17.97
C ARG A 161 13.49 -26.51 17.86
N ASN A 162 13.89 -27.70 18.30
CA ASN A 162 15.29 -28.12 18.51
C ASN A 162 16.21 -28.00 17.28
N SER A 163 15.67 -28.08 16.07
CA SER A 163 16.49 -27.94 14.87
C SER A 163 16.86 -26.49 14.53
N TYR A 164 16.25 -25.49 15.21
CA TYR A 164 16.71 -24.12 15.10
C TYR A 164 18.03 -23.95 15.85
N ASN A 165 19.05 -23.51 15.14
CA ASN A 165 20.43 -23.37 15.64
C ASN A 165 21.02 -22.00 15.27
N GLY A 166 20.17 -20.98 15.13
CA GLY A 166 20.58 -19.59 14.95
C GLY A 166 21.18 -18.99 16.20
N ALA A 167 22.00 -17.96 16.04
CA ALA A 167 22.62 -17.24 17.15
C ALA A 167 21.62 -16.38 17.93
N ASP A 168 20.59 -15.92 17.25
CA ASP A 168 19.55 -15.04 17.78
C ASP A 168 18.23 -15.22 16.98
N LEU A 169 17.24 -14.39 17.24
CA LEU A 169 15.95 -14.39 16.55
C LEU A 169 15.78 -13.18 15.60
N THR A 170 16.88 -12.65 15.05
CA THR A 170 16.85 -11.60 14.04
C THR A 170 15.94 -12.02 12.88
N GLY A 171 14.99 -11.17 12.51
CA GLY A 171 13.90 -11.45 11.58
C GLY A 171 12.53 -11.49 12.24
N LEU A 172 12.46 -11.60 13.58
CA LEU A 172 11.24 -11.49 14.38
C LEU A 172 11.14 -10.15 15.14
N ASP A 173 12.10 -9.25 14.94
CA ASP A 173 12.23 -7.99 15.69
C ASP A 173 11.08 -7.00 15.46
N ASN A 174 10.37 -7.16 14.36
CA ASN A 174 9.26 -6.26 13.99
C ASN A 174 7.89 -6.75 14.49
N ILE A 175 7.85 -7.90 15.18
CA ILE A 175 6.60 -8.45 15.72
C ILE A 175 6.23 -7.70 17.01
N VAL A 176 4.99 -7.18 17.03
CA VAL A 176 4.41 -6.42 18.14
C VAL A 176 3.19 -7.12 18.73
#